data_9a06792c3a0ecab871ca038bc1e7fa48
#
_entry.id   9a06792c3a0ecab871ca038bc1e7fa48
#
_cell.length_a   1.000
_cell.length_b   1.000
_cell.length_c   1.000
_cell.angle_alpha   90.00
_cell.angle_beta   90.00
_cell.angle_gamma   90.00
#
_symmetry.space_group_name_H-M   'P 1'
#
loop_
_entity.id
_entity.type
_entity.pdbx_description
1 polymer ?
#
loop_
_entity_poly.entity_id
_entity_poly.type
_entity_poly.pdbx_seq_one_letter_code
_entity_poly.pdbx_strand_id
1 'polypeptide(L)'
;MYKSREKSILPDILLFLVVISSAWGIVWSFSEWGISQQRYFTNQANLIVLVTVFLVFINKHDQKWFKYLAAIALIDITMTGIIYHMLLATPPVEFQSHLTHTITPVLYILFYFIVLEETIKPKQFWIALIHPAMYFLFFLITGPIIGFYPYGFMDASQQGLSTVLQFVGLFMLPAIALMSWILLFLKKSMRNI
;
A
#
# COMPACT_ATOMS: atom_id res chain seq x y z
N MET A 1 1.05 -3.65 -19.73
CA MET A 1 2.25 -3.65 -20.56
C MET A 1 3.26 -2.71 -19.94
N TYR A 2 4.52 -3.11 -19.78
CA TYR A 2 5.63 -2.27 -19.32
C TYR A 2 6.06 -1.37 -20.48
N LYS A 3 6.16 -0.06 -20.23
CA LYS A 3 6.49 0.92 -21.26
C LYS A 3 7.99 0.90 -21.54
N SER A 4 8.46 0.06 -22.44
CA SER A 4 9.77 0.25 -23.06
C SER A 4 9.66 1.37 -24.11
N ARG A 5 9.64 2.61 -23.65
CA ARG A 5 9.87 3.74 -24.55
C ARG A 5 11.34 3.74 -24.95
N GLU A 6 11.60 3.90 -26.25
CA GLU A 6 12.94 4.08 -26.80
C GLU A 6 13.81 4.98 -25.90
N LYS A 7 14.91 4.43 -25.39
CA LYS A 7 16.04 5.12 -24.74
C LYS A 7 15.82 5.84 -23.40
N SER A 8 14.67 5.70 -22.70
CA SER A 8 14.58 6.27 -21.35
C SER A 8 14.98 5.21 -20.31
N ILE A 9 16.00 5.49 -19.52
CA ILE A 9 16.43 4.66 -18.36
C ILE A 9 15.58 4.88 -17.11
N LEU A 10 14.67 5.88 -17.13
CA LEU A 10 13.84 6.24 -15.98
C LEU A 10 12.96 5.10 -15.46
N PRO A 11 12.27 4.29 -16.31
CA PRO A 11 11.50 3.13 -15.86
C PRO A 11 12.36 2.12 -15.07
N ASP A 12 13.56 1.84 -15.54
CA ASP A 12 14.46 0.86 -14.91
C ASP A 12 15.01 1.40 -13.59
N ILE A 13 15.34 2.70 -13.53
CA ILE A 13 15.75 3.37 -12.29
C ILE A 13 14.62 3.32 -11.26
N LEU A 14 13.39 3.68 -11.63
CA LEU A 14 12.25 3.63 -10.73
C LEU A 14 11.97 2.22 -10.25
N LEU A 15 11.98 1.23 -11.13
CA LEU A 15 11.83 -0.18 -10.78
C LEU A 15 12.87 -0.60 -9.73
N PHE A 16 14.15 -0.30 -9.98
CA PHE A 16 15.26 -0.64 -9.09
C PHE A 16 15.12 0.03 -7.72
N LEU A 17 14.79 1.33 -7.69
CA LEU A 17 14.61 2.08 -6.44
C LEU A 17 13.44 1.54 -5.61
N VAL A 18 12.32 1.18 -6.24
CA VAL A 18 11.17 0.58 -5.53
C VAL A 18 11.54 -0.79 -4.98
N VAL A 19 12.22 -1.63 -5.75
CA VAL A 19 12.69 -2.96 -5.28
C VAL A 19 13.59 -2.80 -4.07
N ILE A 20 14.60 -1.94 -4.14
CA ILE A 20 15.54 -1.75 -3.02
C ILE A 20 14.82 -1.19 -1.79
N SER A 21 14.01 -0.14 -1.95
CA SER A 21 13.35 0.51 -0.81
C SER A 21 12.37 -0.42 -0.11
N SER A 22 11.55 -1.16 -0.86
CA SER A 22 10.58 -2.10 -0.28
C SER A 22 11.25 -3.33 0.33
N ALA A 23 12.25 -3.90 -0.34
CA ALA A 23 13.00 -5.05 0.17
C ALA A 23 13.77 -4.69 1.45
N TRP A 24 14.45 -3.54 1.46
CA TRP A 24 15.18 -3.08 2.65
C TRP A 24 14.25 -2.88 3.83
N GLY A 25 13.10 -2.20 3.63
CA GLY A 25 12.13 -1.99 4.69
C GLY A 25 11.62 -3.29 5.30
N ILE A 26 11.34 -4.30 4.47
CA ILE A 26 10.88 -5.62 4.92
C ILE A 26 11.99 -6.37 5.66
N VAL A 27 13.20 -6.43 5.07
CA VAL A 27 14.33 -7.15 5.67
C VAL A 27 14.72 -6.53 7.01
N TRP A 28 14.77 -5.19 7.08
CA TRP A 28 15.04 -4.49 8.33
C TRP A 28 13.99 -4.81 9.38
N SER A 29 12.71 -4.65 9.04
CA SER A 29 11.60 -4.93 9.96
C SER A 29 11.63 -6.37 10.48
N PHE A 30 11.98 -7.32 9.61
CA PHE A 30 12.12 -8.73 9.98
C PHE A 30 13.34 -8.98 10.89
N SER A 31 14.49 -8.36 10.61
CA SER A 31 15.72 -8.57 11.38
C SER A 31 15.63 -7.99 12.80
N GLU A 32 14.99 -6.84 12.96
CA GLU A 32 14.88 -6.17 14.26
C GLU A 32 13.75 -6.75 15.13
N TRP A 33 12.61 -7.09 14.52
CA TRP A 33 11.38 -7.38 15.24
C TRP A 33 10.80 -8.78 14.96
N GLY A 34 11.40 -9.52 14.03
CA GLY A 34 10.98 -10.86 13.64
C GLY A 34 9.68 -10.89 12.82
N ILE A 35 9.16 -12.11 12.62
CA ILE A 35 7.98 -12.39 11.78
C ILE A 35 6.69 -11.71 12.29
N SER A 36 6.64 -11.38 13.59
CA SER A 36 5.48 -10.72 14.20
C SER A 36 5.15 -9.37 13.55
N GLN A 37 6.14 -8.70 12.98
CA GLN A 37 5.95 -7.42 12.27
C GLN A 37 5.11 -7.53 10.99
N GLN A 38 4.96 -8.73 10.42
CA GLN A 38 4.06 -8.95 9.29
C GLN A 38 2.57 -8.81 9.66
N ARG A 39 2.24 -8.66 10.95
CA ARG A 39 0.90 -8.29 11.40
C ARG A 39 0.54 -6.84 11.09
N TYR A 40 1.53 -5.95 10.92
CA TYR A 40 1.28 -4.54 10.62
C TYR A 40 0.98 -4.34 9.13
N PHE A 41 -0.02 -3.50 8.87
CA PHE A 41 -0.44 -3.17 7.50
C PHE A 41 0.70 -2.61 6.65
N THR A 42 1.57 -1.79 7.25
CA THR A 42 2.76 -1.25 6.59
C THR A 42 3.64 -2.32 5.95
N ASN A 43 3.93 -3.39 6.71
CA ASN A 43 4.80 -4.46 6.19
C ASN A 43 4.09 -5.28 5.11
N GLN A 44 2.79 -5.51 5.25
CA GLN A 44 1.99 -6.18 4.22
C GLN A 44 1.92 -5.32 2.94
N ALA A 45 1.68 -4.01 3.06
CA ALA A 45 1.67 -3.10 1.92
C ALA A 45 3.03 -3.06 1.19
N ASN A 46 4.14 -2.95 1.93
CA ASN A 46 5.48 -2.99 1.36
C ASN A 46 5.77 -4.35 0.68
N LEU A 47 5.30 -5.47 1.25
CA LEU A 47 5.43 -6.79 0.65
C LEU A 47 4.64 -6.91 -0.66
N ILE A 48 3.41 -6.40 -0.70
CA ILE A 48 2.58 -6.39 -1.91
C ILE A 48 3.25 -5.53 -3.00
N VAL A 49 3.84 -4.38 -2.63
CA VAL A 49 4.66 -3.57 -3.54
C VAL A 49 5.84 -4.37 -4.07
N LEU A 50 6.63 -4.99 -3.18
CA LEU A 50 7.80 -5.79 -3.57
C LEU A 50 7.43 -6.92 -4.53
N VAL A 51 6.36 -7.67 -4.23
CA VAL A 51 5.85 -8.72 -5.13
C VAL A 51 5.43 -8.14 -6.47
N THR A 52 4.76 -6.99 -6.49
CA THR A 52 4.31 -6.34 -7.72
C THR A 52 5.49 -5.95 -8.62
N VAL A 53 6.50 -5.28 -8.05
CA VAL A 53 7.66 -4.86 -8.84
C VAL A 53 8.56 -6.03 -9.23
N PHE A 54 8.64 -7.08 -8.41
CA PHE A 54 9.33 -8.32 -8.75
C PHE A 54 8.67 -9.03 -9.94
N LEU A 55 7.34 -9.03 -10.03
CA LEU A 55 6.61 -9.57 -11.18
C LEU A 55 6.90 -8.78 -12.47
N VAL A 56 7.12 -7.45 -12.36
CA VAL A 56 7.60 -6.65 -13.50
C VAL A 56 9.01 -7.09 -13.89
N PHE A 57 9.91 -7.22 -12.92
CA PHE A 57 11.29 -7.63 -13.14
C PHE A 57 11.41 -8.98 -13.86
N ILE A 58 10.56 -9.96 -13.52
CA ILE A 58 10.55 -11.28 -14.18
C ILE A 58 9.61 -11.37 -15.40
N ASN A 59 9.17 -10.22 -15.93
CA ASN A 59 8.28 -10.11 -17.10
C ASN A 59 6.94 -10.87 -16.98
N LYS A 60 6.35 -10.90 -15.78
CA LYS A 60 5.01 -11.48 -15.50
C LYS A 60 3.90 -10.43 -15.40
N HIS A 61 4.20 -9.18 -15.72
CA HIS A 61 3.25 -8.06 -15.67
C HIS A 61 2.20 -8.07 -16.82
N ASP A 62 2.37 -8.90 -17.83
CA ASP A 62 1.38 -9.06 -18.92
C ASP A 62 0.15 -9.90 -18.53
N GLN A 63 0.17 -10.50 -17.35
CA GLN A 63 -0.94 -11.29 -16.86
C GLN A 63 -2.17 -10.42 -16.56
N LYS A 64 -3.37 -10.87 -16.99
CA LYS A 64 -4.62 -10.11 -16.82
C LYS A 64 -4.95 -9.72 -15.40
N TRP A 65 -4.49 -10.48 -14.42
CA TRP A 65 -4.70 -10.21 -13.01
C TRP A 65 -3.71 -9.18 -12.43
N PHE A 66 -2.55 -8.96 -13.08
CA PHE A 66 -1.49 -8.09 -12.58
C PHE A 66 -1.97 -6.66 -12.28
N LYS A 67 -2.79 -6.07 -13.15
CA LYS A 67 -3.34 -4.72 -12.94
C LYS A 67 -4.17 -4.57 -11.66
N TYR A 68 -4.80 -5.65 -11.19
CA TYR A 68 -5.54 -5.66 -9.93
C TYR A 68 -4.58 -5.64 -8.74
N LEU A 69 -3.53 -6.46 -8.77
CA LEU A 69 -2.48 -6.46 -7.77
C LEU A 69 -1.77 -5.10 -7.70
N ALA A 70 -1.40 -4.54 -8.84
CA ALA A 70 -0.74 -3.23 -8.92
C ALA A 70 -1.62 -2.10 -8.36
N ALA A 71 -2.94 -2.15 -8.58
CA ALA A 71 -3.87 -1.18 -8.02
C ALA A 71 -4.04 -1.36 -6.50
N ILE A 72 -4.11 -2.59 -5.99
CA ILE A 72 -4.11 -2.87 -4.55
C ILE A 72 -2.82 -2.33 -3.92
N ALA A 73 -1.65 -2.65 -4.49
CA ALA A 73 -0.36 -2.12 -4.02
C ALA A 73 -0.33 -0.59 -3.98
N LEU A 74 -0.88 0.09 -5.01
CA LEU A 74 -0.95 1.55 -5.04
C LEU A 74 -1.74 2.11 -3.86
N ILE A 75 -2.91 1.57 -3.60
CA ILE A 75 -3.79 2.09 -2.57
C ILE A 75 -3.24 1.76 -1.18
N ASP A 76 -2.77 0.54 -0.97
CA ASP A 76 -2.19 0.11 0.30
C ASP A 76 -0.98 0.95 0.69
N ILE A 77 -0.05 1.15 -0.25
CA ILE A 77 1.17 1.89 0.06
C ILE A 77 0.90 3.41 0.21
N THR A 78 -0.05 3.96 -0.56
CA THR A 78 -0.48 5.35 -0.40
C THR A 78 -1.15 5.56 0.95
N MET A 79 -2.04 4.65 1.34
CA MET A 79 -2.69 4.63 2.65
C MET A 79 -1.66 4.54 3.78
N THR A 80 -0.67 3.65 3.63
CA THR A 80 0.43 3.50 4.60
C THR A 80 1.14 4.83 4.85
N GLY A 81 1.51 5.56 3.80
CA GLY A 81 2.15 6.87 3.92
C GLY A 81 1.26 7.91 4.59
N ILE A 82 0.02 8.06 4.12
CA ILE A 82 -0.92 9.06 4.63
C ILE A 82 -1.25 8.81 6.11
N ILE A 83 -1.65 7.59 6.47
CA ILE A 83 -2.04 7.26 7.84
C ILE A 83 -0.85 7.43 8.80
N TYR A 84 0.34 7.00 8.39
CA TYR A 84 1.52 7.18 9.22
C TYR A 84 1.75 8.66 9.56
N HIS A 85 1.83 9.52 8.56
CA HIS A 85 2.13 10.94 8.77
C HIS A 85 0.99 11.71 9.45
N MET A 86 -0.26 11.28 9.30
CA MET A 86 -1.41 11.94 9.93
C MET A 86 -1.71 11.47 11.35
N LEU A 87 -1.48 10.18 11.65
CA LEU A 87 -1.98 9.57 12.88
C LEU A 87 -0.90 8.89 13.74
N LEU A 88 0.24 8.49 13.17
CA LEU A 88 1.16 7.59 13.83
C LEU A 88 2.57 8.19 14.04
N ALA A 89 2.99 9.13 13.21
CA ALA A 89 4.34 9.68 13.28
C ALA A 89 4.56 10.48 14.57
N THR A 90 5.58 10.06 15.34
CA THR A 90 6.06 10.78 16.54
C THR A 90 7.53 11.15 16.33
N PRO A 91 7.89 12.44 16.29
CA PRO A 91 9.29 12.85 16.16
C PRO A 91 10.13 12.47 17.41
N PRO A 92 11.43 12.14 17.25
CA PRO A 92 12.16 12.02 15.99
C PRO A 92 11.80 10.76 15.23
N VAL A 93 11.64 10.86 13.89
CA VAL A 93 11.31 9.72 13.03
C VAL A 93 12.59 9.04 12.58
N GLU A 94 12.69 7.74 12.80
CA GLU A 94 13.84 6.94 12.39
C GLU A 94 13.90 6.74 10.87
N PHE A 95 15.10 6.54 10.32
CA PHE A 95 15.31 6.38 8.88
C PHE A 95 14.47 5.26 8.27
N GLN A 96 14.37 4.09 8.93
CA GLN A 96 13.58 2.98 8.42
C GLN A 96 12.08 3.29 8.39
N SER A 97 11.57 4.10 9.31
CA SER A 97 10.19 4.60 9.24
C SER A 97 9.98 5.51 8.02
N HIS A 98 10.97 6.36 7.71
CA HIS A 98 10.93 7.14 6.47
C HIS A 98 10.97 6.24 5.24
N LEU A 99 11.75 5.16 5.27
CA LEU A 99 11.85 4.24 4.14
C LEU A 99 10.49 3.59 3.82
N THR A 100 9.81 3.06 4.83
CA THR A 100 8.57 2.30 4.66
C THR A 100 7.32 3.16 4.55
N HIS A 101 7.32 4.37 5.10
CA HIS A 101 6.14 5.24 5.15
C HIS A 101 6.24 6.50 4.27
N THR A 102 7.42 6.81 3.70
CA THR A 102 7.63 7.98 2.84
C THR A 102 8.27 7.60 1.52
N ILE A 103 9.46 6.99 1.55
CA ILE A 103 10.27 6.75 0.36
C ILE A 103 9.60 5.71 -0.53
N THR A 104 9.30 4.53 -0.02
CA THR A 104 8.64 3.47 -0.82
C THR A 104 7.27 3.92 -1.33
N PRO A 105 6.36 4.52 -0.52
CA PRO A 105 5.12 5.10 -1.03
C PRO A 105 5.32 6.05 -2.21
N VAL A 106 6.19 7.04 -2.08
CA VAL A 106 6.43 8.03 -3.14
C VAL A 106 6.99 7.37 -4.39
N LEU A 107 7.99 6.50 -4.24
CA LEU A 107 8.60 5.81 -5.36
C LEU A 107 7.62 4.89 -6.09
N TYR A 108 6.76 4.16 -5.36
CA TYR A 108 5.78 3.29 -5.99
C TYR A 108 4.67 4.06 -6.69
N ILE A 109 4.20 5.18 -6.12
CA ILE A 109 3.25 6.07 -6.79
C ILE A 109 3.84 6.54 -8.12
N LEU A 110 5.09 7.06 -8.12
CA LEU A 110 5.78 7.47 -9.34
C LEU A 110 5.92 6.32 -10.34
N PHE A 111 6.34 5.16 -9.88
CA PHE A 111 6.44 3.95 -10.69
C PHE A 111 5.10 3.57 -11.33
N TYR A 112 4.02 3.54 -10.54
CA TYR A 112 2.68 3.22 -11.04
C TYR A 112 2.21 4.21 -12.11
N PHE A 113 2.41 5.51 -11.88
CA PHE A 113 1.94 6.55 -12.80
C PHE A 113 2.80 6.69 -14.06
N ILE A 114 4.12 6.51 -13.95
CA ILE A 114 5.05 6.72 -15.06
C ILE A 114 5.28 5.45 -15.88
N VAL A 115 5.42 4.31 -15.19
CA VAL A 115 5.93 3.07 -15.78
C VAL A 115 4.82 2.11 -16.20
N LEU A 116 3.82 1.89 -15.33
CA LEU A 116 2.75 0.94 -15.64
C LEU A 116 1.74 1.51 -16.64
N GLU A 117 1.56 0.83 -17.77
CA GLU A 117 0.59 1.26 -18.78
C GLU A 117 -0.85 0.85 -18.44
N GLU A 118 -1.05 -0.38 -17.95
CA GLU A 118 -2.39 -0.89 -17.65
C GLU A 118 -2.80 -0.60 -16.22
N THR A 119 -4.06 -0.18 -16.06
CA THR A 119 -4.69 0.02 -14.77
C THR A 119 -6.12 -0.50 -14.78
N ILE A 120 -6.72 -0.72 -13.63
CA ILE A 120 -8.15 -0.98 -13.50
C ILE A 120 -8.96 0.30 -13.78
N LYS A 121 -10.22 0.12 -14.19
CA LYS A 121 -11.10 1.27 -14.44
C LYS A 121 -11.46 1.99 -13.13
N PRO A 122 -11.65 3.33 -13.11
CA PRO A 122 -12.04 4.05 -11.88
C PRO A 122 -13.29 3.47 -11.19
N LYS A 123 -14.26 2.97 -11.96
CA LYS A 123 -15.45 2.29 -11.42
C LYS A 123 -15.17 0.97 -10.68
N GLN A 124 -13.96 0.45 -10.81
CA GLN A 124 -13.49 -0.77 -10.13
C GLN A 124 -12.65 -0.44 -8.88
N PHE A 125 -12.69 0.81 -8.39
CA PHE A 125 -11.92 1.27 -7.23
C PHE A 125 -12.08 0.37 -5.99
N TRP A 126 -13.25 -0.24 -5.83
CA TRP A 126 -13.57 -1.14 -4.72
C TRP A 126 -12.64 -2.38 -4.65
N ILE A 127 -12.04 -2.80 -5.79
CA ILE A 127 -11.09 -3.92 -5.80
C ILE A 127 -9.85 -3.59 -4.95
N ALA A 128 -9.40 -2.35 -5.00
CA ALA A 128 -8.27 -1.90 -4.20
C ALA A 128 -8.58 -1.78 -2.70
N LEU A 129 -9.87 -1.80 -2.32
CA LEU A 129 -10.28 -1.81 -0.92
C LEU A 129 -10.33 -3.21 -0.30
N ILE A 130 -10.19 -4.26 -1.12
CA ILE A 130 -10.32 -5.64 -0.63
C ILE A 130 -9.30 -5.92 0.47
N HIS A 131 -8.02 -5.60 0.24
CA HIS A 131 -6.98 -5.87 1.24
C HIS A 131 -7.15 -5.03 2.53
N PRO A 132 -7.30 -3.69 2.48
CA PRO A 132 -7.55 -2.90 3.69
C PRO A 132 -8.80 -3.36 4.46
N ALA A 133 -9.91 -3.67 3.76
CA ALA A 133 -11.13 -4.13 4.40
C ALA A 133 -10.95 -5.51 5.06
N MET A 134 -10.29 -6.45 4.38
CA MET A 134 -9.98 -7.78 4.92
C MET A 134 -9.04 -7.70 6.11
N TYR A 135 -8.01 -6.86 6.03
CA TYR A 135 -7.08 -6.61 7.12
C TYR A 135 -7.81 -6.11 8.36
N PHE A 136 -8.67 -5.12 8.16
CA PHE A 136 -9.44 -4.52 9.23
C PHE A 136 -10.39 -5.54 9.87
N LEU A 137 -11.17 -6.23 9.03
CA LEU A 137 -12.10 -7.27 9.49
C LEU A 137 -11.38 -8.39 10.26
N PHE A 138 -10.22 -8.80 9.77
CA PHE A 138 -9.40 -9.82 10.43
C PHE A 138 -9.07 -9.42 11.88
N PHE A 139 -8.51 -8.22 12.09
CA PHE A 139 -8.14 -7.79 13.46
C PHE A 139 -9.35 -7.42 14.32
N LEU A 140 -10.45 -7.00 13.72
CA LEU A 140 -11.69 -6.78 14.47
C LEU A 140 -12.23 -8.08 15.09
N ILE A 141 -12.10 -9.20 14.35
CA ILE A 141 -12.56 -10.53 14.80
C ILE A 141 -11.50 -11.18 15.72
N THR A 142 -10.23 -11.16 15.31
CA THR A 142 -9.17 -11.91 16.02
C THR A 142 -8.57 -11.14 17.18
N GLY A 143 -8.57 -9.79 17.13
CA GLY A 143 -7.96 -8.95 18.17
C GLY A 143 -8.42 -9.27 19.59
N PRO A 144 -9.75 -9.42 19.87
CA PRO A 144 -10.22 -9.80 21.19
C PRO A 144 -9.74 -11.21 21.62
N ILE A 145 -9.53 -12.10 20.66
CA ILE A 145 -9.14 -13.50 20.91
C ILE A 145 -7.64 -13.59 21.26
N ILE A 146 -6.82 -12.85 20.50
CA ILE A 146 -5.34 -12.92 20.64
C ILE A 146 -4.77 -11.83 21.56
N GLY A 147 -5.62 -10.90 22.05
CA GLY A 147 -5.20 -9.77 22.89
C GLY A 147 -4.27 -8.78 22.17
N PHE A 148 -4.41 -8.64 20.83
CA PHE A 148 -3.53 -7.80 20.03
C PHE A 148 -4.28 -7.07 18.92
N TYR A 149 -4.08 -5.74 18.88
CA TYR A 149 -4.51 -4.87 17.78
C TYR A 149 -3.28 -4.13 17.25
N PRO A 150 -3.04 -4.11 15.92
CA PRO A 150 -1.83 -3.50 15.37
C PRO A 150 -1.79 -1.97 15.53
N TYR A 151 -2.94 -1.32 15.66
CA TYR A 151 -3.03 0.13 15.81
C TYR A 151 -4.07 0.51 16.86
N GLY A 152 -3.79 1.55 17.67
CA GLY A 152 -4.66 1.98 18.76
C GLY A 152 -6.06 2.41 18.29
N PHE A 153 -6.20 2.98 17.08
CA PHE A 153 -7.50 3.34 16.53
C PHE A 153 -8.37 2.12 16.13
N MET A 154 -7.79 0.93 16.06
CA MET A 154 -8.48 -0.35 15.82
C MET A 154 -8.78 -1.11 17.11
N ASP A 155 -8.25 -0.68 18.24
CA ASP A 155 -8.35 -1.41 19.51
C ASP A 155 -9.74 -1.23 20.12
N ALA A 156 -10.62 -2.20 19.85
CA ALA A 156 -11.98 -2.21 20.37
C ALA A 156 -12.04 -2.41 21.89
N SER A 157 -10.99 -2.92 22.51
CA SER A 157 -10.92 -3.10 23.97
C SER A 157 -10.70 -1.78 24.70
N GLN A 158 -9.96 -0.86 24.09
CA GLN A 158 -9.67 0.47 24.64
C GLN A 158 -10.66 1.53 24.16
N GLN A 159 -11.03 1.52 22.88
CA GLN A 159 -11.85 2.55 22.25
C GLN A 159 -13.37 2.24 22.33
N GLY A 160 -13.71 0.99 22.55
CA GLY A 160 -15.07 0.48 22.39
C GLY A 160 -15.40 0.13 20.92
N LEU A 161 -16.08 -0.99 20.73
CA LEU A 161 -16.41 -1.52 19.40
C LEU A 161 -17.16 -0.51 18.52
N SER A 162 -18.15 0.20 19.11
CA SER A 162 -18.93 1.20 18.37
C SER A 162 -18.07 2.32 17.81
N THR A 163 -17.12 2.84 18.60
CA THR A 163 -16.20 3.91 18.19
C THR A 163 -15.30 3.45 17.04
N VAL A 164 -14.74 2.24 17.17
CA VAL A 164 -13.91 1.64 16.12
C VAL A 164 -14.69 1.46 14.82
N LEU A 165 -15.90 0.89 14.90
CA LEU A 165 -16.75 0.69 13.72
C LEU A 165 -17.15 2.02 13.06
N GLN A 166 -17.47 3.05 13.84
CA GLN A 166 -17.78 4.38 13.32
C GLN A 166 -16.55 5.00 12.64
N PHE A 167 -15.41 5.00 13.30
CA PHE A 167 -14.18 5.58 12.73
C PHE A 167 -13.80 4.91 11.42
N VAL A 168 -13.78 3.59 11.39
CA VAL A 168 -13.35 2.86 10.19
C VAL A 168 -14.42 2.85 9.12
N GLY A 169 -15.67 2.57 9.49
CA GLY A 169 -16.77 2.45 8.54
C GLY A 169 -17.22 3.78 7.93
N LEU A 170 -17.24 4.87 8.72
CA LEU A 170 -17.74 6.16 8.27
C LEU A 170 -16.64 7.13 7.80
N PHE A 171 -15.39 6.93 8.22
CA PHE A 171 -14.29 7.83 7.84
C PHE A 171 -13.21 7.12 7.05
N MET A 172 -12.57 6.08 7.59
CA MET A 172 -11.41 5.45 6.92
C MET A 172 -11.78 4.79 5.60
N LEU A 173 -12.72 3.86 5.58
CA LEU A 173 -13.07 3.14 4.36
C LEU A 173 -13.62 4.07 3.27
N PRO A 174 -14.52 5.04 3.55
CA PRO A 174 -14.92 6.04 2.58
C PRO A 174 -13.77 6.91 2.08
N ALA A 175 -12.83 7.32 2.95
CA ALA A 175 -11.66 8.10 2.54
C ALA A 175 -10.74 7.29 1.63
N ILE A 176 -10.49 6.01 1.93
CA ILE A 176 -9.73 5.11 1.08
C ILE A 176 -10.44 4.89 -0.26
N ALA A 177 -11.76 4.73 -0.26
CA ALA A 177 -12.57 4.59 -1.47
C ALA A 177 -12.45 5.81 -2.39
N LEU A 178 -12.59 7.01 -1.82
CA LEU A 178 -12.44 8.27 -2.54
C LEU A 178 -11.02 8.42 -3.09
N MET A 179 -10.01 8.17 -2.28
CA MET A 179 -8.60 8.19 -2.68
C MET A 179 -8.34 7.21 -3.84
N SER A 180 -8.85 5.99 -3.73
CA SER A 180 -8.74 4.96 -4.79
C SER A 180 -9.35 5.44 -6.09
N TRP A 181 -10.56 5.98 -6.02
CA TRP A 181 -11.24 6.51 -7.20
C TRP A 181 -10.46 7.66 -7.83
N ILE A 182 -9.97 8.62 -7.03
CA ILE A 182 -9.18 9.76 -7.50
C ILE A 182 -7.91 9.30 -8.20
N LEU A 183 -7.10 8.43 -7.56
CA LEU A 183 -5.83 7.98 -8.13
C LEU A 183 -6.03 7.20 -9.44
N LEU A 184 -7.03 6.34 -9.49
CA LEU A 184 -7.36 5.61 -10.72
C LEU A 184 -7.92 6.52 -11.81
N PHE A 185 -8.69 7.54 -11.45
CA PHE A 185 -9.18 8.55 -12.39
C PHE A 185 -8.02 9.37 -12.97
N LEU A 186 -7.12 9.86 -12.12
CA LEU A 186 -5.92 10.59 -12.56
C LEU A 186 -5.06 9.74 -13.50
N LYS A 187 -4.80 8.48 -13.14
CA LYS A 187 -4.05 7.56 -13.99
C LYS A 187 -4.70 7.38 -15.37
N LYS A 188 -6.03 7.22 -15.39
CA LYS A 188 -6.78 7.10 -16.65
C LYS A 188 -6.69 8.38 -17.46
N SER A 189 -6.80 9.56 -16.85
CA SER A 189 -6.73 10.86 -17.53
C SER A 189 -5.36 11.10 -18.16
N MET A 190 -4.27 10.75 -17.48
CA MET A 190 -2.90 10.87 -18.01
C MET A 190 -2.63 9.97 -19.23
N ARG A 191 -3.41 8.91 -19.44
CA ARG A 191 -3.27 8.04 -20.62
C ARG A 191 -3.98 8.56 -21.87
N ASN A 192 -4.90 9.49 -21.69
CA ASN A 192 -5.69 10.05 -22.79
C ASN A 192 -5.06 11.34 -23.37
N ILE A 193 -3.94 11.78 -22.81
CA ILE A 193 -3.08 12.85 -23.28
C ILE A 193 -1.89 12.25 -24.05
#